data_11a42dde5dbac0fa77e034caca437be2
#
_entry.id   11a42dde5dbac0fa77e034caca437be2
#
_cell.length_a   1.000
_cell.length_b   1.000
_cell.length_c   1.000
_cell.angle_alpha   90.00
_cell.angle_beta   90.00
_cell.angle_gamma   90.00
#
_symmetry.space_group_name_H-M   'P 1'
#
loop_
_entity.id
_entity.type
_entity.pdbx_description
1 polymer ?
#
loop_
_entity_poly.entity_id
_entity_poly.type
_entity_poly.pdbx_seq_one_letter_code
_entity_poly.pdbx_strand_id
1 'polypeptide(L)'
;MSVKKYIRWSLLTVCLVALSPAGAQQPTSAPPPAKIRVLILTGNSDWSHPWQGTAPFLQGALMNTGRFDVKLEEEVAGITAATLANYDVLVNYYYGPRWGEVTEHAVEEFIKSGHGMIGIHGITYGPFFGQAGGSAKEPRRMEGEPWAAYSDMLGMTWTIENIGHAKRHVFVVQWTDRDHPISHELPPTFVANDELYHRIDLKPNVHVLATARDLPVAEKGTGKDEPVVWTVPYGRGRVVMTVLGHDLLAMTQSGFLDLLARGTEWAATGNVTPGEPTMAPSTSLVPPSSNH
;
A
#
# COMPACT_ATOMS: atom_id res chain seq x y z
N MET A 1 -84.67 -10.10 -73.72
CA MET A 1 -84.12 -8.91 -73.06
C MET A 1 -83.28 -9.40 -71.89
N SER A 2 -81.95 -9.34 -72.00
CA SER A 2 -81.01 -9.89 -71.04
C SER A 2 -80.31 -8.74 -70.35
N VAL A 3 -80.40 -8.69 -68.99
CA VAL A 3 -79.78 -7.66 -68.17
C VAL A 3 -78.47 -8.25 -67.58
N LYS A 4 -77.36 -7.77 -68.06
CA LYS A 4 -76.05 -8.14 -67.50
C LYS A 4 -75.80 -7.34 -66.21
N LYS A 5 -75.63 -8.04 -65.08
CA LYS A 5 -75.17 -7.48 -63.81
C LYS A 5 -73.61 -7.42 -63.78
N TYR A 6 -73.06 -6.24 -63.57
CA TYR A 6 -71.67 -6.00 -63.34
C TYR A 6 -71.38 -6.05 -61.83
N ILE A 7 -70.54 -6.99 -61.44
CA ILE A 7 -69.99 -7.09 -60.03
C ILE A 7 -68.72 -6.24 -60.00
N ARG A 8 -68.73 -5.17 -59.18
CA ARG A 8 -67.56 -4.36 -58.89
C ARG A 8 -66.78 -5.03 -57.72
N TRP A 9 -65.57 -5.44 -57.97
CA TRP A 9 -64.65 -5.86 -56.94
C TRP A 9 -63.89 -4.68 -56.39
N SER A 10 -64.08 -4.34 -55.10
CA SER A 10 -63.26 -3.33 -54.39
C SER A 10 -62.05 -4.00 -53.82
N LEU A 11 -60.89 -3.67 -54.32
CA LEU A 11 -59.62 -4.03 -53.79
C LEU A 11 -59.38 -3.23 -52.50
N LEU A 12 -59.42 -3.91 -51.33
CA LEU A 12 -58.96 -3.35 -50.06
C LEU A 12 -57.43 -3.52 -49.99
N THR A 13 -56.68 -2.41 -50.10
CA THR A 13 -55.23 -2.36 -49.89
C THR A 13 -54.98 -2.31 -48.39
N VAL A 14 -54.50 -3.42 -47.80
CA VAL A 14 -54.08 -3.47 -46.43
C VAL A 14 -52.62 -2.97 -46.35
N CYS A 15 -52.43 -1.73 -45.85
CA CYS A 15 -51.09 -1.25 -45.48
C CYS A 15 -50.62 -1.93 -44.22
N LEU A 16 -49.67 -2.90 -44.31
CA LEU A 16 -48.90 -3.40 -43.20
C LEU A 16 -47.89 -2.33 -42.77
N VAL A 17 -48.16 -1.68 -41.65
CA VAL A 17 -47.17 -0.86 -40.95
C VAL A 17 -46.23 -1.80 -40.20
N ALA A 18 -45.02 -1.99 -40.69
CA ALA A 18 -43.98 -2.70 -39.98
C ALA A 18 -43.49 -1.87 -38.78
N LEU A 19 -43.91 -2.22 -37.57
CA LEU A 19 -43.35 -1.70 -36.34
C LEU A 19 -41.94 -2.29 -36.16
N SER A 20 -40.91 -1.48 -36.46
CA SER A 20 -39.54 -1.84 -36.09
C SER A 20 -39.41 -1.89 -34.55
N PRO A 21 -38.87 -2.96 -33.96
CA PRO A 21 -38.62 -2.97 -32.53
C PRO A 21 -37.58 -1.89 -32.20
N ALA A 22 -37.97 -0.95 -31.33
CA ALA A 22 -37.03 0.00 -30.75
C ALA A 22 -35.90 -0.79 -30.10
N GLY A 23 -34.70 -0.70 -30.68
CA GLY A 23 -33.51 -1.34 -30.12
C GLY A 23 -33.31 -0.89 -28.68
N ALA A 24 -33.43 -1.81 -27.74
CA ALA A 24 -33.04 -1.56 -26.36
C ALA A 24 -31.55 -1.19 -26.36
N GLN A 25 -31.23 0.07 -26.16
CA GLN A 25 -29.86 0.49 -25.88
C GLN A 25 -29.41 -0.21 -24.58
N GLN A 26 -28.44 -1.10 -24.72
CA GLN A 26 -27.75 -1.64 -23.54
C GLN A 26 -27.18 -0.46 -22.71
N PRO A 27 -27.37 -0.46 -21.39
CA PRO A 27 -26.78 0.57 -20.57
C PRO A 27 -25.27 0.52 -20.79
N THR A 28 -24.70 1.60 -21.29
CA THR A 28 -23.25 1.79 -21.38
C THR A 28 -22.73 1.76 -19.96
N SER A 29 -22.00 0.72 -19.59
CA SER A 29 -21.32 0.67 -18.29
C SER A 29 -20.43 1.91 -18.17
N ALA A 30 -20.52 2.59 -17.04
CA ALA A 30 -19.59 3.69 -16.75
C ALA A 30 -18.14 3.19 -16.92
N PRO A 31 -17.24 4.02 -17.45
CA PRO A 31 -15.83 3.62 -17.53
C PRO A 31 -15.31 3.25 -16.12
N PRO A 32 -14.44 2.26 -16.02
CA PRO A 32 -13.87 1.89 -14.74
C PRO A 32 -13.17 3.11 -14.11
N PRO A 33 -13.18 3.24 -12.77
CA PRO A 33 -12.52 4.35 -12.11
C PRO A 33 -11.02 4.38 -12.47
N ALA A 34 -10.46 5.58 -12.57
CA ALA A 34 -9.04 5.75 -12.86
C ALA A 34 -8.21 5.10 -11.74
N LYS A 35 -7.15 4.38 -12.13
CA LYS A 35 -6.25 3.75 -11.16
C LYS A 35 -5.40 4.79 -10.43
N ILE A 36 -5.10 4.53 -9.17
CA ILE A 36 -4.16 5.30 -8.37
C ILE A 36 -2.75 5.02 -8.89
N ARG A 37 -2.00 6.07 -9.22
CA ARG A 37 -0.63 5.97 -9.75
C ARG A 37 0.37 5.93 -8.61
N VAL A 38 1.09 4.84 -8.50
CA VAL A 38 2.01 4.54 -7.40
C VAL A 38 3.45 4.49 -7.89
N LEU A 39 4.36 5.14 -7.18
CA LEU A 39 5.79 4.98 -7.37
C LEU A 39 6.38 4.29 -6.13
N ILE A 40 6.98 3.11 -6.33
CA ILE A 40 7.74 2.41 -5.28
C ILE A 40 9.19 2.88 -5.36
N LEU A 41 9.67 3.52 -4.31
CA LEU A 41 11.07 3.91 -4.14
C LEU A 41 11.84 2.72 -3.57
N THR A 42 12.84 2.24 -4.28
CA THR A 42 13.63 1.06 -3.94
C THR A 42 15.03 1.13 -4.55
N GLY A 43 15.70 0.00 -4.82
CA GLY A 43 16.99 -0.04 -5.53
C GLY A 43 18.19 -0.13 -4.59
N ASN A 44 18.00 -0.01 -3.30
CA ASN A 44 19.05 -0.20 -2.32
C ASN A 44 18.51 -0.84 -1.05
N SER A 45 19.29 -1.77 -0.50
CA SER A 45 19.06 -2.38 0.81
C SER A 45 20.32 -3.16 1.21
N ASP A 46 20.31 -3.64 2.42
CA ASP A 46 21.35 -4.56 2.88
C ASP A 46 21.00 -6.02 2.50
N TRP A 47 21.89 -6.95 2.88
CA TRP A 47 21.70 -8.37 2.59
C TRP A 47 20.48 -8.99 3.26
N SER A 48 19.95 -8.37 4.33
CA SER A 48 18.80 -8.87 5.08
C SER A 48 17.46 -8.43 4.47
N HIS A 49 17.50 -7.40 3.61
CA HIS A 49 16.32 -6.84 2.94
C HIS A 49 16.49 -6.87 1.40
N PRO A 50 16.46 -8.05 0.75
CA PRO A 50 16.77 -8.17 -0.67
C PRO A 50 15.65 -7.59 -1.55
N TRP A 51 15.75 -6.30 -1.84
CA TRP A 51 14.74 -5.55 -2.60
C TRP A 51 14.43 -6.15 -3.97
N GLN A 52 15.39 -6.82 -4.61
CA GLN A 52 15.22 -7.44 -5.94
C GLN A 52 14.09 -8.47 -5.98
N GLY A 53 13.78 -9.09 -4.84
CA GLY A 53 12.65 -10.01 -4.71
C GLY A 53 11.39 -9.37 -4.12
N THR A 54 11.59 -8.53 -3.10
CA THR A 54 10.48 -7.95 -2.33
C THR A 54 9.81 -6.77 -3.03
N ALA A 55 10.55 -5.90 -3.72
CA ALA A 55 9.94 -4.76 -4.40
C ALA A 55 9.04 -5.18 -5.59
N PRO A 56 9.43 -6.13 -6.47
CA PRO A 56 8.50 -6.68 -7.46
C PRO A 56 7.28 -7.38 -6.85
N PHE A 57 7.43 -8.00 -5.67
CA PHE A 57 6.30 -8.57 -4.95
C PHE A 57 5.31 -7.49 -4.49
N LEU A 58 5.78 -6.39 -3.89
CA LEU A 58 4.95 -5.26 -3.50
C LEU A 58 4.21 -4.67 -4.71
N GLN A 59 4.92 -4.51 -5.84
CA GLN A 59 4.32 -4.05 -7.10
C GLN A 59 3.20 -4.99 -7.54
N GLY A 60 3.46 -6.28 -7.62
CA GLY A 60 2.49 -7.29 -8.02
C GLY A 60 1.28 -7.35 -7.10
N ALA A 61 1.50 -7.28 -5.77
CA ALA A 61 0.46 -7.28 -4.77
C ALA A 61 -0.51 -6.10 -4.94
N LEU A 62 0.01 -4.89 -5.15
CA LEU A 62 -0.82 -3.71 -5.41
C LEU A 62 -1.56 -3.82 -6.76
N MET A 63 -0.86 -4.19 -7.83
CA MET A 63 -1.46 -4.31 -9.18
C MET A 63 -2.57 -5.36 -9.24
N ASN A 64 -2.43 -6.46 -8.50
CA ASN A 64 -3.42 -7.54 -8.46
C ASN A 64 -4.77 -7.11 -7.86
N THR A 65 -4.80 -6.02 -7.08
CA THR A 65 -6.08 -5.45 -6.60
C THR A 65 -6.90 -4.80 -7.72
N GLY A 66 -6.30 -4.56 -8.88
CA GLY A 66 -6.92 -3.83 -9.99
C GLY A 66 -7.02 -2.31 -9.80
N ARG A 67 -6.74 -1.79 -8.58
CA ARG A 67 -6.93 -0.37 -8.21
C ARG A 67 -5.72 0.52 -8.50
N PHE A 68 -4.54 -0.06 -8.66
CA PHE A 68 -3.28 0.67 -8.78
C PHE A 68 -2.59 0.46 -10.12
N ASP A 69 -1.93 1.52 -10.60
CA ASP A 69 -0.90 1.49 -11.65
C ASP A 69 0.45 1.76 -10.96
N VAL A 70 1.35 0.79 -10.97
CA VAL A 70 2.52 0.79 -10.09
C VAL A 70 3.82 0.74 -10.89
N LYS A 71 4.72 1.66 -10.60
CA LYS A 71 6.09 1.69 -11.14
C LYS A 71 7.10 1.47 -10.02
N LEU A 72 8.21 0.83 -10.33
CA LEU A 72 9.40 0.77 -9.49
C LEU A 72 10.38 1.84 -9.93
N GLU A 73 10.99 2.51 -8.94
CA GLU A 73 12.12 3.41 -9.15
C GLU A 73 13.30 2.91 -8.33
N GLU A 74 14.31 2.43 -9.04
CA GLU A 74 15.52 1.85 -8.45
C GLU A 74 16.66 2.88 -8.32
N GLU A 75 16.59 3.98 -9.07
CA GLU A 75 17.55 5.08 -9.11
C GLU A 75 16.91 6.31 -8.43
N VAL A 76 16.62 6.21 -7.12
CA VAL A 76 15.86 7.25 -6.40
C VAL A 76 16.56 8.60 -6.41
N ALA A 77 17.91 8.62 -6.36
CA ALA A 77 18.67 9.85 -6.47
C ALA A 77 18.45 10.49 -7.86
N GLY A 78 18.04 11.76 -7.89
CA GLY A 78 17.72 12.46 -9.14
C GLY A 78 16.24 12.54 -9.49
N ILE A 79 15.35 11.92 -8.72
CA ILE A 79 13.90 12.17 -8.82
C ILE A 79 13.64 13.67 -8.59
N THR A 80 12.80 14.26 -9.45
CA THR A 80 12.42 15.67 -9.41
C THR A 80 10.93 15.84 -9.18
N ALA A 81 10.49 17.06 -8.90
CA ALA A 81 9.06 17.39 -8.82
C ALA A 81 8.32 17.06 -10.13
N ALA A 82 8.96 17.19 -11.29
CA ALA A 82 8.38 16.82 -12.58
C ALA A 82 8.16 15.30 -12.71
N THR A 83 9.07 14.48 -12.18
CA THR A 83 8.91 13.04 -12.09
C THR A 83 7.71 12.70 -11.21
N LEU A 84 7.66 13.28 -10.00
CA LEU A 84 6.63 13.00 -9.00
C LEU A 84 5.23 13.45 -9.41
N ALA A 85 5.09 14.48 -10.25
CA ALA A 85 3.81 14.96 -10.77
C ALA A 85 3.00 13.89 -11.54
N ASN A 86 3.63 12.78 -11.92
CA ASN A 86 2.96 11.66 -12.59
C ASN A 86 2.33 10.65 -11.61
N TYR A 87 2.47 10.84 -10.29
CA TYR A 87 2.04 9.88 -9.28
C TYR A 87 1.11 10.53 -8.26
N ASP A 88 0.34 9.71 -7.58
CA ASP A 88 -0.60 10.11 -6.54
C ASP A 88 -0.08 9.76 -5.14
N VAL A 89 0.77 8.73 -5.06
CA VAL A 89 1.30 8.21 -3.79
C VAL A 89 2.65 7.53 -3.98
N LEU A 90 3.50 7.61 -2.95
CA LEU A 90 4.78 6.91 -2.87
C LEU A 90 4.67 5.69 -1.95
N VAL A 91 5.31 4.60 -2.33
CA VAL A 91 5.63 3.49 -1.42
C VAL A 91 7.13 3.54 -1.16
N ASN A 92 7.53 3.93 0.04
CA ASN A 92 8.94 3.99 0.40
C ASN A 92 9.37 2.63 0.97
N TYR A 93 10.16 1.91 0.18
CA TYR A 93 10.81 0.65 0.52
C TYR A 93 12.30 0.73 0.14
N TYR A 94 12.98 1.70 0.71
CA TYR A 94 14.37 2.01 0.40
C TYR A 94 15.21 2.06 1.67
N TYR A 95 16.27 1.31 1.72
CA TYR A 95 17.27 1.34 2.79
C TYR A 95 18.66 1.53 2.19
N GLY A 96 19.15 2.76 2.14
CA GLY A 96 20.42 3.08 1.51
C GLY A 96 20.91 4.50 1.79
N PRO A 97 21.84 4.99 0.98
CA PRO A 97 22.34 6.37 1.08
C PRO A 97 21.23 7.40 0.93
N ARG A 98 21.48 8.60 1.44
CA ARG A 98 20.64 9.78 1.22
C ARG A 98 20.43 10.01 -0.29
N TRP A 99 19.23 10.48 -0.65
CA TRP A 99 18.85 10.73 -2.05
C TRP A 99 19.42 12.03 -2.63
N GLY A 100 19.93 12.92 -1.75
CA GLY A 100 20.40 14.25 -2.10
C GLY A 100 19.29 15.30 -2.07
N GLU A 101 19.71 16.56 -1.89
CA GLU A 101 18.81 17.70 -1.61
C GLU A 101 17.68 17.85 -2.63
N VAL A 102 17.97 17.65 -3.91
CA VAL A 102 16.96 17.82 -4.98
C VAL A 102 15.81 16.83 -4.82
N THR A 103 16.13 15.55 -4.64
CA THR A 103 15.13 14.50 -4.48
C THR A 103 14.42 14.61 -3.13
N GLU A 104 15.14 14.85 -2.06
CA GLU A 104 14.59 14.98 -0.72
C GLU A 104 13.61 16.15 -0.65
N HIS A 105 13.97 17.31 -1.20
CA HIS A 105 13.07 18.45 -1.30
C HIS A 105 11.83 18.14 -2.17
N ALA A 106 12.04 17.48 -3.30
CA ALA A 106 10.92 17.12 -4.18
C ALA A 106 9.92 16.18 -3.49
N VAL A 107 10.39 15.17 -2.75
CA VAL A 107 9.54 14.25 -1.98
C VAL A 107 8.83 14.98 -0.84
N GLU A 108 9.54 15.84 -0.12
CA GLU A 108 8.97 16.64 0.96
C GLU A 108 7.81 17.51 0.46
N GLU A 109 8.02 18.26 -0.61
CA GLU A 109 7.00 19.14 -1.20
C GLU A 109 5.85 18.33 -1.84
N PHE A 110 6.14 17.18 -2.43
CA PHE A 110 5.11 16.27 -2.94
C PHE A 110 4.12 15.90 -1.85
N ILE A 111 4.61 15.45 -0.69
CA ILE A 111 3.73 15.07 0.43
C ILE A 111 3.05 16.31 1.02
N LYS A 112 3.77 17.40 1.29
CA LYS A 112 3.21 18.65 1.82
C LYS A 112 2.08 19.20 0.95
N SER A 113 2.16 19.03 -0.37
CA SER A 113 1.14 19.52 -1.31
C SER A 113 -0.16 18.72 -1.33
N GLY A 114 -0.24 17.60 -0.61
CA GLY A 114 -1.48 16.82 -0.44
C GLY A 114 -1.42 15.38 -0.92
N HIS A 115 -0.28 14.95 -1.47
CA HIS A 115 -0.05 13.56 -1.87
C HIS A 115 0.27 12.67 -0.66
N GLY A 116 0.36 11.36 -0.88
CA GLY A 116 0.59 10.41 0.18
C GLY A 116 1.91 9.65 0.10
N MET A 117 2.25 9.01 1.22
CA MET A 117 3.32 8.03 1.28
C MET A 117 2.94 6.89 2.23
N ILE A 118 3.29 5.66 1.87
CA ILE A 118 3.39 4.55 2.83
C ILE A 118 4.85 4.16 2.98
N GLY A 119 5.32 4.09 4.22
CA GLY A 119 6.67 3.66 4.58
C GLY A 119 6.67 2.26 5.18
N ILE A 120 7.59 1.42 4.72
CA ILE A 120 7.62 -0.01 5.05
C ILE A 120 8.95 -0.36 5.71
N HIS A 121 8.86 -0.92 6.94
CA HIS A 121 9.94 -1.61 7.64
C HIS A 121 11.25 -0.84 7.74
N GLY A 122 12.32 -1.33 7.11
CA GLY A 122 13.71 -0.87 7.24
C GLY A 122 14.02 0.58 6.91
N ILE A 123 13.05 1.34 6.42
CA ILE A 123 13.21 2.78 6.17
C ILE A 123 13.33 3.62 7.44
N THR A 124 13.13 3.02 8.60
CA THR A 124 13.06 3.71 9.91
C THR A 124 14.40 3.97 10.56
N TYR A 125 15.51 3.63 9.92
CA TYR A 125 16.86 3.91 10.42
C TYR A 125 17.87 4.07 9.25
N GLY A 126 19.12 4.40 9.59
CA GLY A 126 20.20 4.56 8.63
C GLY A 126 20.52 6.01 8.28
N PRO A 127 21.07 6.29 7.08
CA PRO A 127 21.61 7.59 6.73
C PRO A 127 20.64 8.76 6.76
N PHE A 128 19.33 8.51 6.59
CA PHE A 128 18.28 9.52 6.70
C PHE A 128 18.18 10.11 8.12
N PHE A 129 18.56 9.34 9.12
CA PHE A 129 18.66 9.74 10.52
C PHE A 129 20.08 10.12 10.94
N GLY A 130 20.99 10.31 9.99
CA GLY A 130 22.39 10.60 10.27
C GLY A 130 23.16 9.43 10.87
N GLN A 131 22.71 8.20 10.67
CA GLN A 131 23.29 7.01 11.27
C GLN A 131 24.04 6.18 10.24
N ALA A 132 25.14 5.55 10.71
CA ALA A 132 25.92 4.59 9.94
C ALA A 132 26.31 3.38 10.80
N GLY A 133 26.80 2.32 10.14
CA GLY A 133 27.16 1.08 10.81
C GLY A 133 25.93 0.23 11.15
N GLY A 134 26.06 -0.62 12.18
CA GLY A 134 24.97 -1.51 12.63
C GLY A 134 25.20 -2.98 12.28
N SER A 135 26.37 -3.33 11.76
CA SER A 135 26.80 -4.72 11.59
C SER A 135 27.55 -5.24 12.81
N ALA A 136 27.73 -6.56 12.86
CA ALA A 136 28.57 -7.18 13.91
C ALA A 136 30.02 -6.68 13.90
N LYS A 137 30.52 -6.17 12.76
CA LYS A 137 31.90 -5.68 12.61
C LYS A 137 32.00 -4.16 12.75
N GLU A 138 30.90 -3.47 12.58
CA GLU A 138 30.85 -2.02 12.58
C GLU A 138 29.69 -1.54 13.45
N PRO A 139 30.00 -1.11 14.70
CA PRO A 139 28.96 -0.59 15.60
C PRO A 139 28.21 0.58 15.00
N ARG A 140 26.91 0.68 15.32
CA ARG A 140 26.08 1.80 14.90
C ARG A 140 26.59 3.09 15.55
N ARG A 141 26.68 4.15 14.76
CA ARG A 141 27.15 5.47 15.20
C ARG A 141 26.41 6.59 14.45
N MET A 142 26.45 7.78 15.02
CA MET A 142 26.05 8.99 14.27
C MET A 142 27.14 9.32 13.26
N GLU A 143 26.74 9.58 12.01
CA GLU A 143 27.62 9.95 10.91
C GLU A 143 26.85 10.81 9.90
N GLY A 144 27.11 12.10 9.92
CA GLY A 144 26.42 13.06 9.07
C GLY A 144 25.16 13.68 9.69
N GLU A 145 24.62 14.64 8.98
CA GLU A 145 23.42 15.36 9.41
C GLU A 145 22.15 14.56 9.03
N PRO A 146 21.20 14.38 9.98
CA PRO A 146 19.92 13.79 9.66
C PRO A 146 19.11 14.66 8.70
N TRP A 147 18.25 14.04 7.91
CA TRP A 147 17.22 14.77 7.20
C TRP A 147 16.02 15.01 8.14
N ALA A 148 15.98 16.19 8.75
CA ALA A 148 15.00 16.51 9.80
C ALA A 148 13.54 16.29 9.33
N ALA A 149 13.21 16.72 8.11
CA ALA A 149 11.88 16.53 7.54
C ALA A 149 11.49 15.04 7.40
N TYR A 150 12.47 14.14 7.23
CA TYR A 150 12.18 12.71 7.13
C TYR A 150 11.58 12.15 8.43
N SER A 151 12.18 12.49 9.55
CA SER A 151 11.68 12.13 10.88
C SER A 151 10.28 12.71 11.13
N ASP A 152 9.99 13.92 10.63
CA ASP A 152 8.66 14.54 10.74
C ASP A 152 7.63 13.85 9.84
N MET A 153 8.01 13.47 8.61
CA MET A 153 7.15 12.70 7.70
C MET A 153 6.82 11.31 8.26
N LEU A 154 7.81 10.62 8.82
CA LEU A 154 7.59 9.30 9.39
C LEU A 154 6.90 9.34 10.77
N GLY A 155 6.88 10.51 11.42
CA GLY A 155 6.29 10.69 12.76
C GLY A 155 7.06 9.99 13.86
N MET A 156 8.35 9.71 13.64
CA MET A 156 9.14 8.95 14.60
C MET A 156 10.60 9.37 14.59
N THR A 157 11.26 9.07 15.70
CA THR A 157 12.72 8.99 15.80
C THR A 157 13.10 7.65 16.42
N TRP A 158 14.31 7.22 16.14
CA TRP A 158 14.85 6.01 16.74
C TRP A 158 16.31 6.25 17.07
N THR A 159 16.59 6.48 18.34
CA THR A 159 17.95 6.75 18.78
C THR A 159 18.79 5.47 18.71
N ILE A 160 20.11 5.63 18.59
CA ILE A 160 21.03 4.49 18.50
C ILE A 160 20.87 3.54 19.68
N GLU A 161 20.64 4.08 20.86
CA GLU A 161 20.49 3.34 22.11
C GLU A 161 19.19 2.52 22.16
N ASN A 162 18.18 2.98 21.46
CA ASN A 162 16.84 2.38 21.45
C ASN A 162 16.55 1.53 20.22
N ILE A 163 17.31 1.70 19.13
CA ILE A 163 17.12 0.89 17.91
C ILE A 163 17.19 -0.59 18.25
N GLY A 164 16.13 -1.30 17.92
CA GLY A 164 16.07 -2.73 18.13
C GLY A 164 14.75 -3.34 17.74
N HIS A 165 14.77 -4.64 17.64
CA HIS A 165 13.63 -5.47 17.34
C HIS A 165 13.79 -6.83 18.02
N ALA A 166 12.69 -7.51 18.30
CA ALA A 166 12.72 -8.92 18.62
C ALA A 166 13.21 -9.72 17.41
N LYS A 167 13.81 -10.89 17.62
CA LYS A 167 14.04 -11.82 16.51
C LYS A 167 12.70 -12.11 15.84
N ARG A 168 12.77 -12.40 14.55
CA ARG A 168 11.58 -12.85 13.81
C ARG A 168 10.81 -13.92 14.58
N HIS A 169 9.52 -13.70 14.76
CA HIS A 169 8.61 -14.64 15.38
C HIS A 169 7.17 -14.38 14.92
N VAL A 170 6.28 -15.27 15.30
CA VAL A 170 4.83 -15.07 15.05
C VAL A 170 4.24 -14.30 16.21
N PHE A 171 3.56 -13.21 15.91
CA PHE A 171 2.83 -12.41 16.89
C PHE A 171 1.48 -11.92 16.36
N VAL A 172 0.62 -11.49 17.28
CA VAL A 172 -0.68 -10.94 16.95
C VAL A 172 -0.60 -9.42 16.93
N VAL A 173 -1.03 -8.83 15.83
CA VAL A 173 -1.23 -7.38 15.69
C VAL A 173 -2.68 -7.08 15.99
N GLN A 174 -2.92 -6.08 16.82
CA GLN A 174 -4.26 -5.62 17.22
C GLN A 174 -4.50 -4.21 16.68
N TRP A 175 -5.59 -4.03 15.94
CA TRP A 175 -6.07 -2.70 15.57
C TRP A 175 -6.59 -1.96 16.79
N THR A 176 -6.02 -0.81 17.11
CA THR A 176 -6.39 0.05 18.24
C THR A 176 -7.44 1.08 17.87
N ASP A 177 -7.48 1.50 16.61
CA ASP A 177 -8.55 2.30 16.03
C ASP A 177 -9.26 1.49 14.94
N ARG A 178 -10.54 1.15 15.18
CA ARG A 178 -11.39 0.34 14.31
C ARG A 178 -12.28 1.17 13.39
N ASP A 179 -12.33 2.47 13.62
CA ASP A 179 -13.16 3.40 12.86
C ASP A 179 -12.35 4.08 11.74
N HIS A 180 -11.01 3.99 11.80
CA HIS A 180 -10.15 4.54 10.78
C HIS A 180 -10.32 3.79 9.44
N PRO A 181 -10.39 4.48 8.27
CA PRO A 181 -10.63 3.83 6.98
C PRO A 181 -9.70 2.65 6.67
N ILE A 182 -8.44 2.68 7.11
CA ILE A 182 -7.48 1.59 6.88
C ILE A 182 -7.91 0.30 7.59
N SER A 183 -8.39 0.39 8.84
CA SER A 183 -8.73 -0.75 9.70
C SER A 183 -10.22 -1.10 9.70
N HIS A 184 -11.06 -0.20 9.18
CA HIS A 184 -12.50 -0.40 9.14
C HIS A 184 -12.87 -1.67 8.36
N GLU A 185 -13.81 -2.45 8.87
CA GLU A 185 -14.27 -3.74 8.33
C GLU A 185 -13.23 -4.89 8.36
N LEU A 186 -11.97 -4.63 8.70
CA LEU A 186 -11.00 -5.71 8.89
C LEU A 186 -11.27 -6.49 10.19
N PRO A 187 -10.82 -7.75 10.31
CA PRO A 187 -10.79 -8.45 11.60
C PRO A 187 -10.07 -7.62 12.67
N PRO A 188 -10.47 -7.71 13.95
CA PRO A 188 -9.88 -6.90 15.02
C PRO A 188 -8.37 -7.14 15.21
N THR A 189 -7.90 -8.30 14.78
CA THR A 189 -6.50 -8.72 14.88
C THR A 189 -6.09 -9.46 13.61
N PHE A 190 -4.78 -9.49 13.35
CA PHE A 190 -4.18 -10.38 12.36
C PHE A 190 -2.86 -10.94 12.87
N VAL A 191 -2.40 -12.01 12.24
CA VAL A 191 -1.12 -12.65 12.58
C VAL A 191 -0.03 -12.09 11.67
N ALA A 192 1.11 -11.73 12.24
CA ALA A 192 2.34 -11.40 11.54
C ALA A 192 3.42 -12.43 11.88
N ASN A 193 4.30 -12.72 10.91
CA ASN A 193 5.54 -13.45 11.11
C ASN A 193 6.69 -12.56 10.66
N ASP A 194 7.18 -11.73 11.58
CA ASP A 194 8.02 -10.60 11.23
C ASP A 194 9.00 -10.26 12.41
N GLU A 195 9.77 -9.22 12.23
CA GLU A 195 10.54 -8.59 13.29
C GLU A 195 9.69 -7.51 13.95
N LEU A 196 9.36 -7.68 15.21
CA LEU A 196 8.64 -6.64 15.96
C LEU A 196 9.63 -5.59 16.45
N TYR A 197 9.52 -4.39 15.88
CA TYR A 197 10.31 -3.22 16.30
C TYR A 197 9.81 -2.71 17.65
N HIS A 198 10.73 -2.20 18.47
CA HIS A 198 10.40 -1.72 19.78
C HIS A 198 11.15 -0.43 20.16
N ARG A 199 10.66 0.26 21.19
CA ARG A 199 11.23 1.50 21.73
C ARG A 199 11.33 2.62 20.69
N ILE A 200 10.36 2.68 19.78
CA ILE A 200 10.24 3.77 18.81
C ILE A 200 9.72 5.01 19.55
N ASP A 201 10.39 6.13 19.39
CA ASP A 201 9.94 7.42 19.91
C ASP A 201 9.01 8.08 18.88
N LEU A 202 7.70 7.93 19.10
CA LEU A 202 6.69 8.56 18.25
C LEU A 202 6.55 10.06 18.55
N LYS A 203 6.36 10.85 17.50
CA LYS A 203 6.07 12.28 17.63
C LYS A 203 4.64 12.53 18.10
N PRO A 204 4.34 13.68 18.72
CA PRO A 204 3.02 13.95 19.31
C PRO A 204 1.84 13.97 18.31
N ASN A 205 2.10 14.21 17.04
CA ASN A 205 1.10 14.27 15.98
C ASN A 205 0.80 12.91 15.31
N VAL A 206 1.36 11.83 15.83
CA VAL A 206 1.16 10.48 15.32
C VAL A 206 -0.15 9.90 15.82
N HIS A 207 -0.88 9.26 14.93
CA HIS A 207 -2.07 8.48 15.26
C HIS A 207 -1.78 6.98 15.08
N VAL A 208 -1.63 6.26 16.19
CA VAL A 208 -1.37 4.80 16.19
C VAL A 208 -2.64 4.06 15.83
N LEU A 209 -2.58 3.24 14.79
CA LEU A 209 -3.70 2.42 14.31
C LEU A 209 -3.63 0.98 14.80
N ALA A 210 -2.41 0.44 15.01
CA ALA A 210 -2.24 -0.93 15.45
C ALA A 210 -1.00 -1.09 16.33
N THR A 211 -1.08 -2.02 17.27
CA THR A 211 0.02 -2.39 18.17
C THR A 211 0.18 -3.91 18.22
N ALA A 212 1.34 -4.35 18.72
CA ALA A 212 1.57 -5.75 19.05
C ALA A 212 2.30 -5.87 20.39
N ARG A 213 1.97 -6.93 21.15
CA ARG A 213 2.64 -7.23 22.41
C ARG A 213 4.02 -7.78 22.15
N ASP A 214 5.05 -7.06 22.54
CA ASP A 214 6.44 -7.50 22.48
C ASP A 214 6.77 -8.36 23.70
N LEU A 215 6.64 -9.67 23.54
CA LEU A 215 6.73 -10.60 24.66
C LEU A 215 8.16 -10.69 25.22
N PRO A 216 8.35 -10.63 26.54
CA PRO A 216 9.69 -10.74 27.15
C PRO A 216 10.40 -12.07 26.85
N VAL A 217 9.63 -13.12 26.53
CA VAL A 217 10.16 -14.43 26.12
C VAL A 217 10.71 -14.42 24.69
N ALA A 218 10.29 -13.49 23.84
CA ALA A 218 10.96 -13.21 22.59
C ALA A 218 12.32 -12.55 22.91
N GLU A 219 13.36 -12.90 22.15
CA GLU A 219 14.68 -12.35 22.40
C GLU A 219 14.65 -10.82 22.38
N LYS A 220 15.02 -10.19 23.48
CA LYS A 220 15.02 -8.73 23.73
C LYS A 220 13.63 -8.08 23.80
N GLY A 221 12.56 -8.84 23.91
CA GLY A 221 11.21 -8.29 24.02
C GLY A 221 11.03 -7.38 25.23
N THR A 222 10.31 -6.27 25.05
CA THR A 222 10.16 -5.21 26.06
C THR A 222 9.06 -5.47 27.07
N GLY A 223 8.17 -6.41 26.82
CA GLY A 223 6.96 -6.63 27.61
C GLY A 223 5.91 -5.54 27.47
N LYS A 224 5.99 -4.70 26.45
CA LYS A 224 5.05 -3.60 26.16
C LYS A 224 4.27 -3.86 24.88
N ASP A 225 3.22 -3.10 24.67
CA ASP A 225 2.55 -3.00 23.40
C ASP A 225 3.29 -1.95 22.55
N GLU A 226 3.95 -2.42 21.49
CA GLU A 226 4.74 -1.58 20.60
C GLU A 226 3.92 -1.16 19.39
N PRO A 227 4.10 0.06 18.85
CA PRO A 227 3.38 0.53 17.68
C PRO A 227 3.84 -0.24 16.44
N VAL A 228 2.86 -0.71 15.65
CA VAL A 228 3.11 -1.48 14.42
C VAL A 228 2.68 -0.72 13.18
N VAL A 229 1.55 -0.01 13.27
CA VAL A 229 0.98 0.81 12.19
C VAL A 229 0.55 2.14 12.75
N TRP A 230 0.91 3.22 12.07
CA TRP A 230 0.46 4.56 12.43
C TRP A 230 0.32 5.47 11.22
N THR A 231 -0.36 6.60 11.40
CA THR A 231 -0.49 7.65 10.39
C THR A 231 0.05 8.97 10.91
N VAL A 232 0.52 9.79 9.97
CA VAL A 232 1.08 11.11 10.24
C VAL A 232 0.50 12.12 9.23
N PRO A 233 -0.12 13.20 9.69
CA PRO A 233 -0.41 14.34 8.82
C PRO A 233 0.89 15.11 8.55
N TYR A 234 1.19 15.36 7.27
CA TYR A 234 2.36 16.15 6.89
C TYR A 234 1.99 17.19 5.83
N GLY A 235 1.91 18.45 6.23
CA GLY A 235 1.30 19.49 5.41
C GLY A 235 -0.17 19.18 5.13
N ARG A 236 -0.54 19.09 3.85
CA ARG A 236 -1.87 18.62 3.42
C ARG A 236 -1.90 17.12 3.09
N GLY A 237 -0.73 16.48 3.12
CA GLY A 237 -0.57 15.07 2.76
C GLY A 237 -0.76 14.12 3.94
N ARG A 238 -0.62 12.85 3.62
CA ARG A 238 -0.87 11.75 4.55
C ARG A 238 0.24 10.73 4.44
N VAL A 239 0.82 10.36 5.58
CA VAL A 239 1.82 9.30 5.64
C VAL A 239 1.26 8.15 6.46
N VAL A 240 1.44 6.94 5.96
CA VAL A 240 1.19 5.68 6.67
C VAL A 240 2.54 5.04 6.93
N MET A 241 2.76 4.58 8.14
CA MET A 241 3.97 3.86 8.52
C MET A 241 3.65 2.49 9.05
N THR A 242 4.46 1.51 8.68
CA THR A 242 4.45 0.18 9.29
C THR A 242 5.85 -0.35 9.52
N VAL A 243 6.03 -1.02 10.64
CA VAL A 243 7.26 -1.76 10.94
C VAL A 243 7.28 -3.16 10.36
N LEU A 244 6.17 -3.61 9.77
CA LEU A 244 6.07 -4.91 9.09
C LEU A 244 6.70 -4.86 7.71
N GLY A 245 7.07 -6.04 7.19
CA GLY A 245 7.55 -6.18 5.82
C GLY A 245 9.03 -6.47 5.67
N HIS A 246 9.63 -7.18 6.65
CA HIS A 246 11.05 -7.51 6.62
C HIS A 246 11.47 -8.27 5.34
N ASP A 247 10.68 -9.26 4.93
CA ASP A 247 10.97 -10.06 3.73
C ASP A 247 9.69 -10.66 3.12
N LEU A 248 9.84 -11.50 2.09
CA LEU A 248 8.73 -12.13 1.40
C LEU A 248 7.81 -12.94 2.34
N LEU A 249 8.37 -13.62 3.33
CA LEU A 249 7.55 -14.40 4.26
C LEU A 249 6.65 -13.51 5.12
N ALA A 250 7.17 -12.37 5.56
CA ALA A 250 6.39 -11.36 6.27
C ALA A 250 5.34 -10.71 5.35
N MET A 251 5.73 -10.36 4.13
CA MET A 251 4.88 -9.67 3.16
C MET A 251 3.75 -10.54 2.59
N THR A 252 3.88 -11.87 2.60
CA THR A 252 2.83 -12.78 2.12
C THR A 252 1.69 -12.98 3.14
N GLN A 253 1.80 -12.45 4.35
CA GLN A 253 0.73 -12.53 5.34
C GLN A 253 -0.47 -11.65 4.92
N SER A 254 -1.69 -12.19 5.04
CA SER A 254 -2.91 -11.49 4.60
C SER A 254 -3.06 -10.11 5.24
N GLY A 255 -2.77 -9.99 6.55
CA GLY A 255 -2.85 -8.70 7.25
C GLY A 255 -1.88 -7.66 6.71
N PHE A 256 -0.68 -8.06 6.26
CA PHE A 256 0.25 -7.15 5.59
C PHE A 256 -0.28 -6.72 4.21
N LEU A 257 -0.84 -7.64 3.44
CA LEU A 257 -1.40 -7.34 2.11
C LEU A 257 -2.59 -6.39 2.20
N ASP A 258 -3.49 -6.60 3.18
CA ASP A 258 -4.59 -5.68 3.45
C ASP A 258 -4.07 -4.30 3.85
N LEU A 259 -3.10 -4.24 4.75
CA LEU A 259 -2.47 -2.99 5.17
C LEU A 259 -1.79 -2.26 3.99
N LEU A 260 -1.03 -2.98 3.16
CA LEU A 260 -0.36 -2.42 1.99
C LEU A 260 -1.36 -1.77 1.03
N ALA A 261 -2.41 -2.49 0.65
CA ALA A 261 -3.40 -1.99 -0.30
C ALA A 261 -4.21 -0.83 0.29
N ARG A 262 -4.79 -1.00 1.48
CA ARG A 262 -5.64 -0.01 2.12
C ARG A 262 -4.84 1.22 2.58
N GLY A 263 -3.63 1.01 3.09
CA GLY A 263 -2.71 2.08 3.49
C GLY A 263 -2.27 2.94 2.29
N THR A 264 -1.95 2.31 1.16
CA THR A 264 -1.58 3.01 -0.08
C THR A 264 -2.77 3.81 -0.63
N GLU A 265 -3.97 3.22 -0.67
CA GLU A 265 -5.17 3.91 -1.12
C GLU A 265 -5.53 5.09 -0.23
N TRP A 266 -5.52 4.90 1.10
CA TRP A 266 -5.80 5.97 2.04
C TRP A 266 -4.76 7.10 1.97
N ALA A 267 -3.49 6.77 1.87
CA ALA A 267 -2.44 7.77 1.71
C ALA A 267 -2.68 8.63 0.46
N ALA A 268 -3.06 8.02 -0.67
CA ALA A 268 -3.37 8.72 -1.91
C ALA A 268 -4.63 9.59 -1.82
N THR A 269 -5.72 9.06 -1.25
CA THR A 269 -7.06 9.62 -1.43
C THR A 269 -7.70 10.17 -0.14
N GLY A 270 -7.24 9.74 1.02
CA GLY A 270 -7.89 9.95 2.31
C GLY A 270 -9.05 8.98 2.60
N ASN A 271 -9.34 8.08 1.68
CA ASN A 271 -10.41 7.09 1.78
C ASN A 271 -9.89 5.70 1.46
N VAL A 272 -10.69 4.68 1.79
CA VAL A 272 -10.48 3.29 1.36
C VAL A 272 -11.78 2.80 0.75
N THR A 273 -11.71 2.23 -0.44
CA THR A 273 -12.87 1.64 -1.10
C THR A 273 -13.38 0.45 -0.28
N PRO A 274 -14.67 0.44 0.12
CA PRO A 274 -15.27 -0.72 0.78
C PRO A 274 -15.20 -1.96 -0.09
N GLY A 275 -15.07 -3.12 0.52
CA GLY A 275 -15.15 -4.42 -0.16
C GLY A 275 -13.84 -5.19 -0.15
N GLU A 276 -13.95 -6.42 -0.56
CA GLU A 276 -13.02 -7.55 -0.66
C GLU A 276 -11.68 -7.41 0.09
N PRO A 277 -11.42 -8.28 1.09
CA PRO A 277 -10.09 -8.43 1.66
C PRO A 277 -9.10 -8.70 0.52
N THR A 278 -7.97 -8.03 0.56
CA THR A 278 -6.93 -8.16 -0.45
C THR A 278 -6.33 -9.55 -0.33
N MET A 279 -6.73 -10.45 -1.22
CA MET A 279 -6.28 -11.84 -1.35
C MET A 279 -6.64 -12.77 -0.17
N ALA A 280 -7.69 -13.55 -0.36
CA ALA A 280 -7.76 -14.85 0.31
C ALA A 280 -6.46 -15.64 -0.03
N PRO A 281 -5.81 -16.31 0.94
CA PRO A 281 -4.68 -17.16 0.63
C PRO A 281 -5.10 -18.13 -0.46
N SER A 282 -4.32 -18.21 -1.54
CA SER A 282 -4.58 -19.15 -2.63
C SER A 282 -4.61 -20.57 -2.04
N THR A 283 -5.78 -21.14 -1.87
CA THR A 283 -5.98 -22.52 -1.42
C THR A 283 -5.65 -23.54 -2.51
N SER A 284 -5.03 -23.13 -3.61
CA SER A 284 -4.73 -23.98 -4.77
C SER A 284 -3.32 -24.57 -4.78
N LEU A 285 -2.73 -24.88 -3.64
CA LEU A 285 -1.55 -25.74 -3.56
C LEU A 285 -1.92 -27.15 -3.03
N VAL A 286 -3.06 -27.67 -3.44
CA VAL A 286 -3.28 -29.11 -3.38
C VAL A 286 -2.86 -29.67 -4.72
N PRO A 287 -1.76 -30.44 -4.81
CA PRO A 287 -1.42 -31.13 -6.05
C PRO A 287 -2.57 -32.09 -6.40
N PRO A 288 -2.91 -32.27 -7.68
CA PRO A 288 -3.96 -33.20 -8.06
C PRO A 288 -3.61 -34.58 -7.51
N SER A 289 -4.56 -35.20 -6.79
CA SER A 289 -4.43 -36.57 -6.32
C SER A 289 -4.17 -37.46 -7.52
N SER A 290 -2.98 -38.06 -7.60
CA SER A 290 -2.69 -39.13 -8.55
C SER A 290 -3.53 -40.34 -8.16
N ASN A 291 -4.65 -40.55 -8.84
CA ASN A 291 -5.34 -41.83 -8.84
C ASN A 291 -4.49 -42.82 -9.67
N HIS A 292 -3.89 -43.77 -8.99
CA HIS A 292 -3.44 -45.03 -9.54
C HIS A 292 -4.34 -46.14 -9.05
#